data_9d711fc7bc809d37987150d6ad635b47
#
_entry.id   9d711fc7bc809d37987150d6ad635b47
#
_cell.length_a   1.000
_cell.length_b   1.000
_cell.length_c   1.000
_cell.angle_alpha   90.00
_cell.angle_beta   90.00
_cell.angle_gamma   90.00
#
_symmetry.space_group_name_H-M   'P 1'
#
loop_
_entity.id
_entity.type
_entity.pdbx_description
1 polymer ?
#
loop_
_entity_poly.entity_id
_entity_poly.type
_entity_poly.pdbx_seq_one_letter_code
_entity_poly.pdbx_strand_id
1 'polypeptide(L)'
;MHYASTRGHAGAPLFSEILLGGLAPDGGLYLPAVYPQITDAELTAWRSASYAELAFALLSKFATDIPPADLKALAEKTYTPATYCNARSGDDPRRITPLHVLEQHGEKTVLLQALSNGPTLAFKDMAMQLLGNLFEYTLNQRHAELNIFGATSGDTGSAAEYAMRGKRGIRVFMLSPHQKMSAFQTAQMFSLQDPNIFNIAIRGVFDDCQDMVKAVSNDLEFKRRYKIGTVNSINWARVVAQVVYYVRGYLEATSSNAQKVSFTVPSGNFGNICAGHIARMMGVPIDRLIVATNENDVLDEFFRTGVYRVRRAVDTYHTTSPSMDISKASNFERFVFDLLGRDSQRVRALFAKVESAGGFDLSGKLGSDGDEFKHIGQFGFASGRSTHADRLATIRDLHARYGLTIDTHTADGVKVAREHVVPGVPMIVLETALPAKFNETIREALGHDAERPPGFEDIENLPQRFDVMPADVAQVKAFLASHTGL
;
A
#
# COMPACT_ATOMS: atom_id res chain seq x y z
N MET A 1 -21.84 -9.55 0.89
CA MET A 1 -20.69 -9.65 1.82
C MET A 1 -20.89 -8.64 2.93
N HIS A 2 -20.73 -9.05 4.18
CA HIS A 2 -20.77 -8.17 5.34
C HIS A 2 -19.37 -8.01 5.93
N TYR A 3 -19.12 -6.88 6.57
CA TYR A 3 -17.83 -6.53 7.14
C TYR A 3 -17.92 -6.42 8.66
N ALA A 4 -16.84 -6.78 9.33
CA ALA A 4 -16.69 -6.68 10.78
C ALA A 4 -15.56 -5.74 11.14
N SER A 5 -15.68 -5.04 12.27
CA SER A 5 -14.59 -4.28 12.87
C SER A 5 -13.65 -5.21 13.64
N THR A 6 -12.35 -5.02 13.49
CA THR A 6 -11.33 -5.71 14.29
C THR A 6 -11.47 -5.46 15.80
N ARG A 7 -12.15 -4.38 16.22
CA ARG A 7 -12.35 -4.02 17.62
C ARG A 7 -13.78 -4.25 18.12
N GLY A 8 -14.63 -4.87 17.30
CA GLY A 8 -15.93 -5.40 17.71
C GLY A 8 -17.08 -4.38 17.71
N HIS A 9 -17.00 -3.32 16.90
CA HIS A 9 -18.16 -2.46 16.65
C HIS A 9 -19.31 -3.29 16.13
N ALA A 10 -20.47 -3.17 16.78
CA ALA A 10 -21.68 -3.84 16.38
C ALA A 10 -22.18 -3.26 15.04
N GLY A 11 -22.44 -4.14 14.10
CA GLY A 11 -22.90 -3.79 12.76
C GLY A 11 -22.33 -4.76 11.74
N ALA A 12 -22.98 -4.81 10.58
CA ALA A 12 -22.57 -5.63 9.47
C ALA A 12 -22.60 -4.79 8.19
N PRO A 13 -21.82 -3.71 8.10
CA PRO A 13 -21.88 -2.79 6.97
C PRO A 13 -21.52 -3.49 5.66
N LEU A 14 -22.01 -2.93 4.57
CA LEU A 14 -21.72 -3.34 3.21
C LEU A 14 -20.45 -2.64 2.69
N PHE A 15 -19.93 -3.08 1.55
CA PHE A 15 -18.71 -2.52 0.96
C PHE A 15 -18.82 -1.03 0.68
N SER A 16 -19.92 -0.58 0.07
CA SER A 16 -20.13 0.84 -0.27
C SER A 16 -20.27 1.75 0.95
N GLU A 17 -20.66 1.18 2.11
CA GLU A 17 -20.78 1.93 3.36
C GLU A 17 -19.42 2.20 3.99
N ILE A 18 -18.53 1.21 3.98
CA ILE A 18 -17.18 1.33 4.55
C ILE A 18 -16.18 2.02 3.62
N LEU A 19 -16.48 2.09 2.32
CA LEU A 19 -15.60 2.62 1.29
C LEU A 19 -15.16 4.06 1.58
N LEU A 20 -16.09 4.93 1.94
CA LEU A 20 -15.81 6.36 2.20
C LEU A 20 -15.34 6.63 3.64
N GLY A 21 -15.61 5.71 4.57
CA GLY A 21 -15.34 5.89 5.99
C GLY A 21 -13.92 5.56 6.45
N GLY A 22 -13.33 4.54 5.89
CA GLY A 22 -11.98 4.04 6.20
C GLY A 22 -11.88 3.27 7.52
N LEU A 23 -12.26 3.87 8.65
CA LEU A 23 -12.27 3.27 9.99
C LEU A 23 -13.69 2.94 10.45
N ALA A 24 -13.81 1.92 11.29
CA ALA A 24 -15.02 1.66 12.05
C ALA A 24 -15.21 2.71 13.17
N PRO A 25 -16.46 2.93 13.67
CA PRO A 25 -16.72 3.91 14.71
C PRO A 25 -15.96 3.69 16.02
N ASP A 26 -15.54 2.45 16.30
CA ASP A 26 -14.71 2.09 17.46
C ASP A 26 -13.19 2.26 17.20
N GLY A 27 -12.82 2.81 16.06
CA GLY A 27 -11.43 2.99 15.62
C GLY A 27 -10.78 1.71 15.09
N GLY A 28 -11.52 0.60 14.99
CA GLY A 28 -11.06 -0.65 14.39
C GLY A 28 -11.00 -0.60 12.86
N LEU A 29 -10.38 -1.61 12.28
CA LEU A 29 -10.27 -1.80 10.84
C LEU A 29 -11.33 -2.75 10.32
N TYR A 30 -11.77 -2.56 9.09
CA TYR A 30 -12.73 -3.47 8.48
C TYR A 30 -12.04 -4.67 7.82
N LEU A 31 -12.65 -5.83 8.01
CA LEU A 31 -12.38 -7.10 7.33
C LEU A 31 -13.72 -7.75 6.94
N PRO A 32 -13.78 -8.62 5.90
CA PRO A 32 -14.98 -9.40 5.65
C PRO A 32 -15.25 -10.33 6.84
N ALA A 33 -16.51 -10.51 7.18
CA ALA A 33 -16.89 -11.42 8.28
C ALA A 33 -16.35 -12.85 8.05
N VAL A 34 -16.34 -13.28 6.79
CA VAL A 34 -15.73 -14.54 6.33
C VAL A 34 -14.98 -14.26 5.03
N TYR A 35 -13.76 -14.79 4.90
CA TYR A 35 -13.02 -14.69 3.64
C TYR A 35 -13.69 -15.52 2.55
N PRO A 36 -14.06 -14.92 1.40
CA PRO A 36 -14.60 -15.67 0.29
C PRO A 36 -13.54 -16.63 -0.25
N GLN A 37 -13.91 -17.86 -0.53
CA GLN A 37 -12.99 -18.86 -1.06
C GLN A 37 -12.87 -18.76 -2.57
N ILE A 38 -11.69 -19.08 -3.09
CA ILE A 38 -11.38 -19.23 -4.50
C ILE A 38 -11.30 -20.74 -4.79
N THR A 39 -12.06 -21.19 -5.76
CA THR A 39 -12.08 -22.59 -6.17
C THR A 39 -11.01 -22.90 -7.22
N ASP A 40 -10.63 -24.16 -7.37
CA ASP A 40 -9.73 -24.62 -8.44
C ASP A 40 -10.25 -24.30 -9.83
N ALA A 41 -11.57 -24.38 -10.03
CA ALA A 41 -12.21 -24.02 -11.29
C ALA A 41 -12.04 -22.53 -11.62
N GLU A 42 -12.19 -21.65 -10.62
CA GLU A 42 -11.95 -20.21 -10.77
C GLU A 42 -10.47 -19.92 -11.08
N LEU A 43 -9.53 -20.50 -10.33
CA LEU A 43 -8.10 -20.34 -10.62
C LEU A 43 -7.76 -20.77 -12.04
N THR A 44 -8.31 -21.90 -12.50
CA THR A 44 -8.09 -22.39 -13.86
C THR A 44 -8.65 -21.45 -14.91
N ALA A 45 -9.88 -20.94 -14.72
CA ALA A 45 -10.51 -20.00 -15.63
C ALA A 45 -9.75 -18.65 -15.70
N TRP A 46 -9.22 -18.19 -14.57
CA TRP A 46 -8.52 -16.90 -14.49
C TRP A 46 -7.13 -16.88 -15.10
N ARG A 47 -6.54 -18.05 -15.44
CA ARG A 47 -5.21 -18.09 -16.10
C ARG A 47 -5.18 -17.36 -17.44
N SER A 48 -6.30 -17.36 -18.18
CA SER A 48 -6.43 -16.65 -19.47
C SER A 48 -7.08 -15.26 -19.36
N ALA A 49 -7.55 -14.89 -18.17
CA ALA A 49 -8.22 -13.60 -17.97
C ALA A 49 -7.24 -12.43 -18.08
N SER A 50 -7.71 -11.31 -18.62
CA SER A 50 -7.01 -10.04 -18.52
C SER A 50 -6.97 -9.57 -17.06
N TYR A 51 -6.12 -8.57 -16.76
CA TYR A 51 -6.04 -8.02 -15.40
C TYR A 51 -7.38 -7.41 -14.96
N ALA A 52 -8.08 -6.70 -15.86
CA ALA A 52 -9.39 -6.10 -15.56
C ALA A 52 -10.48 -7.14 -15.28
N GLU A 53 -10.50 -8.24 -16.05
CA GLU A 53 -11.44 -9.35 -15.81
C GLU A 53 -11.15 -10.05 -14.48
N LEU A 54 -9.87 -10.29 -14.16
CA LEU A 54 -9.48 -10.85 -12.86
C LEU A 54 -9.85 -9.90 -11.71
N ALA A 55 -9.61 -8.60 -11.87
CA ALA A 55 -10.00 -7.60 -10.89
C ALA A 55 -11.51 -7.60 -10.65
N PHE A 56 -12.33 -7.62 -11.71
CA PHE A 56 -13.77 -7.73 -11.60
C PHE A 56 -14.20 -9.01 -10.87
N ALA A 57 -13.64 -10.16 -11.24
CA ALA A 57 -13.98 -11.44 -10.62
C ALA A 57 -13.68 -11.46 -9.12
N LEU A 58 -12.52 -10.94 -8.71
CA LEU A 58 -12.13 -10.87 -7.30
C LEU A 58 -12.95 -9.82 -6.54
N LEU A 59 -13.11 -8.62 -7.10
CA LEU A 59 -13.88 -7.54 -6.47
C LEU A 59 -15.36 -7.93 -6.27
N SER A 60 -15.94 -8.72 -7.18
CA SER A 60 -17.32 -9.23 -7.08
C SER A 60 -17.53 -10.11 -5.84
N LYS A 61 -16.48 -10.73 -5.32
CA LYS A 61 -16.57 -11.53 -4.07
C LYS A 61 -16.67 -10.62 -2.83
N PHE A 62 -16.21 -9.37 -2.91
CA PHE A 62 -16.15 -8.42 -1.80
C PHE A 62 -17.21 -7.31 -1.91
N ALA A 63 -17.34 -6.68 -3.05
CA ALA A 63 -18.25 -5.55 -3.29
C ALA A 63 -19.62 -6.03 -3.81
N THR A 64 -20.29 -6.88 -3.02
CA THR A 64 -21.54 -7.57 -3.42
C THR A 64 -22.75 -6.65 -3.48
N ASP A 65 -22.66 -5.44 -3.01
CA ASP A 65 -23.68 -4.39 -3.03
C ASP A 65 -23.51 -3.39 -4.18
N ILE A 66 -22.47 -3.55 -5.00
CA ILE A 66 -22.33 -2.81 -6.27
C ILE A 66 -22.86 -3.70 -7.41
N PRO A 67 -23.73 -3.17 -8.29
CA PRO A 67 -24.22 -3.93 -9.42
C PRO A 67 -23.07 -4.52 -10.26
N PRO A 68 -23.13 -5.79 -10.68
CA PRO A 68 -22.02 -6.43 -11.39
C PRO A 68 -21.60 -5.71 -12.68
N ALA A 69 -22.54 -5.14 -13.42
CA ALA A 69 -22.25 -4.38 -14.65
C ALA A 69 -21.43 -3.12 -14.34
N ASP A 70 -21.77 -2.41 -13.26
CA ASP A 70 -21.07 -1.18 -12.84
C ASP A 70 -19.67 -1.54 -12.31
N LEU A 71 -19.55 -2.60 -11.50
CA LEU A 71 -18.26 -3.05 -10.97
C LEU A 71 -17.32 -3.49 -12.10
N LYS A 72 -17.85 -4.19 -13.11
CA LYS A 72 -17.09 -4.56 -14.31
C LYS A 72 -16.60 -3.33 -15.06
N ALA A 73 -17.47 -2.37 -15.31
CA ALA A 73 -17.11 -1.11 -15.99
C ALA A 73 -16.04 -0.31 -15.20
N LEU A 74 -16.10 -0.32 -13.86
CA LEU A 74 -15.10 0.31 -13.00
C LEU A 74 -13.74 -0.38 -13.10
N ALA A 75 -13.70 -1.72 -13.14
CA ALA A 75 -12.46 -2.47 -13.32
C ALA A 75 -11.85 -2.23 -14.69
N GLU A 76 -12.66 -2.28 -15.76
CA GLU A 76 -12.23 -2.01 -17.14
C GLU A 76 -11.76 -0.57 -17.35
N LYS A 77 -12.42 0.41 -16.72
CA LYS A 77 -11.99 1.82 -16.72
C LYS A 77 -10.65 2.02 -16.01
N THR A 78 -10.39 1.24 -14.97
CA THR A 78 -9.20 1.40 -14.12
C THR A 78 -7.96 0.77 -14.73
N TYR A 79 -8.05 -0.52 -15.07
CA TYR A 79 -6.89 -1.33 -15.44
C TYR A 79 -6.71 -1.38 -16.95
N THR A 80 -6.22 -0.28 -17.50
CA THR A 80 -5.98 -0.12 -18.95
C THR A 80 -4.51 0.09 -19.28
N PRO A 81 -4.06 -0.29 -20.48
CA PRO A 81 -2.70 0.04 -20.94
C PRO A 81 -2.39 1.54 -20.95
N ALA A 82 -3.41 2.39 -21.11
CA ALA A 82 -3.26 3.84 -21.08
C ALA A 82 -2.99 4.38 -19.67
N THR A 83 -3.59 3.76 -18.65
CA THR A 83 -3.34 4.11 -17.23
C THR A 83 -2.01 3.58 -16.76
N TYR A 84 -1.63 2.35 -17.18
CA TYR A 84 -0.40 1.67 -16.77
C TYR A 84 0.60 1.63 -17.93
N CYS A 85 0.90 2.81 -18.48
CA CYS A 85 1.72 2.97 -19.67
C CYS A 85 3.24 3.01 -19.43
N ASN A 86 3.68 3.11 -18.16
CA ASN A 86 5.09 3.21 -17.80
C ASN A 86 5.76 1.84 -17.65
N ALA A 87 5.39 0.88 -18.52
CA ALA A 87 5.99 -0.45 -18.58
C ALA A 87 7.46 -0.35 -19.02
N ARG A 88 8.29 -1.29 -18.55
CA ARG A 88 9.67 -1.41 -19.01
C ARG A 88 9.74 -1.68 -20.49
N SER A 89 10.85 -1.27 -21.12
CA SER A 89 11.11 -1.54 -22.54
C SER A 89 11.00 -3.04 -22.85
N GLY A 90 10.19 -3.37 -23.85
CA GLY A 90 9.91 -4.76 -24.23
C GLY A 90 8.71 -5.42 -23.54
N ASP A 91 8.14 -4.80 -22.53
CA ASP A 91 6.92 -5.29 -21.89
C ASP A 91 5.68 -4.99 -22.74
N ASP A 92 4.70 -5.90 -22.67
CA ASP A 92 3.35 -5.65 -23.18
C ASP A 92 2.53 -4.90 -22.13
N PRO A 93 2.16 -3.62 -22.34
CA PRO A 93 1.40 -2.85 -21.36
C PRO A 93 0.03 -3.46 -21.00
N ARG A 94 -0.51 -4.36 -21.83
CA ARG A 94 -1.78 -5.06 -21.55
C ARG A 94 -1.67 -6.02 -20.37
N ARG A 95 -0.46 -6.45 -20.01
CA ARG A 95 -0.24 -7.34 -18.86
C ARG A 95 -0.43 -6.65 -17.51
N ILE A 96 -0.37 -5.32 -17.46
CA ILE A 96 -0.50 -4.45 -16.28
C ILE A 96 0.59 -4.72 -15.22
N THR A 97 0.76 -5.97 -14.76
CA THR A 97 1.73 -6.37 -13.73
C THR A 97 2.59 -7.55 -14.19
N PRO A 98 3.43 -7.39 -15.24
CA PRO A 98 4.22 -8.49 -15.78
C PRO A 98 5.24 -9.01 -14.75
N LEU A 99 5.56 -10.31 -14.84
CA LEU A 99 6.65 -10.94 -14.11
C LEU A 99 7.94 -10.92 -14.92
N HIS A 100 9.05 -10.57 -14.27
CA HIS A 100 10.40 -10.64 -14.80
C HIS A 100 11.22 -11.64 -14.01
N VAL A 101 11.99 -12.49 -14.71
CA VAL A 101 12.96 -13.36 -14.04
C VAL A 101 14.14 -12.49 -13.61
N LEU A 102 14.34 -12.34 -12.30
CA LEU A 102 15.53 -11.68 -11.74
C LEU A 102 16.70 -12.63 -11.67
N GLU A 103 16.47 -13.81 -11.11
CA GLU A 103 17.52 -14.80 -10.85
C GLU A 103 16.97 -16.21 -11.04
N GLN A 104 17.79 -17.07 -11.67
CA GLN A 104 17.50 -18.50 -11.76
C GLN A 104 18.77 -19.30 -11.55
N HIS A 105 18.78 -20.16 -10.53
CA HIS A 105 19.87 -21.06 -10.16
C HIS A 105 19.32 -22.46 -9.90
N GLY A 106 19.30 -23.29 -10.94
CA GLY A 106 18.65 -24.61 -10.90
C GLY A 106 17.15 -24.44 -10.67
N GLU A 107 16.63 -25.08 -9.63
CA GLU A 107 15.20 -24.98 -9.26
C GLU A 107 14.86 -23.74 -8.40
N LYS A 108 15.84 -22.90 -8.06
CA LYS A 108 15.63 -21.65 -7.31
C LYS A 108 15.37 -20.52 -8.31
N THR A 109 14.20 -19.94 -8.24
CA THR A 109 13.77 -18.83 -9.12
C THR A 109 13.31 -17.63 -8.28
N VAL A 110 13.87 -16.45 -8.59
CA VAL A 110 13.40 -15.16 -8.05
C VAL A 110 12.81 -14.36 -9.20
N LEU A 111 11.58 -13.92 -9.03
CA LEU A 111 10.82 -13.15 -9.99
C LEU A 111 10.55 -11.75 -9.42
N LEU A 112 10.53 -10.74 -10.26
CA LEU A 112 10.03 -9.42 -9.94
C LEU A 112 8.63 -9.26 -10.55
N GLN A 113 7.64 -8.91 -9.74
CA GLN A 113 6.35 -8.47 -10.25
C GLN A 113 6.35 -6.96 -10.38
N ALA A 114 6.31 -6.47 -11.61
CA ALA A 114 6.27 -5.05 -11.91
C ALA A 114 4.92 -4.46 -11.50
N LEU A 115 4.92 -3.57 -10.53
CA LEU A 115 3.72 -2.91 -9.98
C LEU A 115 3.75 -1.40 -10.17
N SER A 116 4.84 -0.85 -10.69
CA SER A 116 5.11 0.59 -10.73
C SER A 116 4.87 1.21 -12.12
N ASN A 117 4.09 0.53 -12.97
CA ASN A 117 3.79 0.94 -14.34
C ASN A 117 2.72 2.03 -14.45
N GLY A 118 2.13 2.41 -13.32
CA GLY A 118 1.06 3.41 -13.23
C GLY A 118 1.56 4.86 -13.33
N PRO A 119 0.63 5.83 -13.25
CA PRO A 119 0.93 7.24 -13.53
C PRO A 119 1.90 7.89 -12.52
N THR A 120 2.06 7.34 -11.32
CA THR A 120 2.99 7.90 -10.33
C THR A 120 4.25 7.05 -10.11
N LEU A 121 4.45 6.02 -10.93
CA LEU A 121 5.64 5.15 -10.89
C LEU A 121 5.82 4.44 -9.53
N ALA A 122 4.70 4.09 -8.87
CA ALA A 122 4.70 3.36 -7.61
C ALA A 122 3.53 2.37 -7.55
N PHE A 123 3.71 1.24 -6.85
CA PHE A 123 2.68 0.20 -6.68
C PHE A 123 1.35 0.73 -6.11
N LYS A 124 1.40 1.87 -5.44
CA LYS A 124 0.22 2.50 -4.85
C LYS A 124 -0.84 2.85 -5.89
N ASP A 125 -0.45 3.08 -7.13
CA ASP A 125 -1.37 3.32 -8.25
C ASP A 125 -2.34 2.16 -8.46
N MET A 126 -1.88 0.91 -8.23
CA MET A 126 -2.70 -0.29 -8.41
C MET A 126 -4.00 -0.24 -7.60
N ALA A 127 -3.93 0.31 -6.40
CA ALA A 127 -5.09 0.47 -5.53
C ALA A 127 -5.75 1.86 -5.64
N MET A 128 -4.95 2.92 -5.78
CA MET A 128 -5.47 4.30 -5.78
C MET A 128 -6.31 4.61 -7.01
N GLN A 129 -5.92 4.14 -8.21
CA GLN A 129 -6.70 4.36 -9.44
C GLN A 129 -8.10 3.73 -9.32
N LEU A 130 -8.19 2.52 -8.77
CA LEU A 130 -9.48 1.89 -8.49
C LEU A 130 -10.27 2.66 -7.42
N LEU A 131 -9.61 3.06 -6.33
CA LEU A 131 -10.24 3.81 -5.24
C LEU A 131 -10.86 5.11 -5.76
N GLY A 132 -10.15 5.84 -6.62
CA GLY A 132 -10.65 7.07 -7.24
C GLY A 132 -11.93 6.84 -8.06
N ASN A 133 -11.96 5.78 -8.86
CA ASN A 133 -13.14 5.41 -9.64
C ASN A 133 -14.31 4.95 -8.76
N LEU A 134 -14.05 4.18 -7.71
CA LEU A 134 -15.05 3.74 -6.74
C LEU A 134 -15.62 4.92 -5.93
N PHE A 135 -14.78 5.88 -5.53
CA PHE A 135 -15.22 7.08 -4.83
C PHE A 135 -16.13 7.93 -5.71
N GLU A 136 -15.69 8.24 -6.94
CA GLU A 136 -16.51 9.02 -7.91
C GLU A 136 -17.86 8.34 -8.16
N TYR A 137 -17.87 7.02 -8.38
CA TYR A 137 -19.09 6.24 -8.56
C TYR A 137 -20.02 6.35 -7.34
N THR A 138 -19.51 6.08 -6.15
CA THR A 138 -20.30 6.08 -4.91
C THR A 138 -20.84 7.46 -4.56
N LEU A 139 -20.02 8.50 -4.71
CA LEU A 139 -20.44 9.90 -4.48
C LEU A 139 -21.51 10.36 -5.47
N ASN A 140 -21.39 9.99 -6.74
CA ASN A 140 -22.41 10.27 -7.74
C ASN A 140 -23.75 9.60 -7.39
N GLN A 141 -23.74 8.33 -6.96
CA GLN A 141 -24.95 7.62 -6.53
C GLN A 141 -25.62 8.27 -5.31
N ARG A 142 -24.83 8.85 -4.42
CA ARG A 142 -25.31 9.48 -3.17
C ARG A 142 -25.58 10.98 -3.31
N HIS A 143 -25.34 11.58 -4.49
CA HIS A 143 -25.35 13.04 -4.69
C HIS A 143 -24.53 13.77 -3.63
N ALA A 144 -23.35 13.23 -3.31
CA ALA A 144 -22.48 13.71 -2.24
C ALA A 144 -21.13 14.20 -2.76
N GLU A 145 -20.41 14.91 -1.92
CA GLU A 145 -19.04 15.37 -2.16
C GLU A 145 -18.12 14.91 -1.03
N LEU A 146 -16.82 14.85 -1.33
CA LEU A 146 -15.77 14.47 -0.39
C LEU A 146 -14.56 15.36 -0.56
N ASN A 147 -14.07 15.92 0.54
CA ASN A 147 -12.82 16.65 0.59
C ASN A 147 -11.77 15.75 1.25
N ILE A 148 -10.89 15.19 0.45
CA ILE A 148 -9.81 14.31 0.92
C ILE A 148 -8.75 15.21 1.55
N PHE A 149 -8.42 14.95 2.80
CA PHE A 149 -7.36 15.64 3.52
C PHE A 149 -6.35 14.66 4.07
N GLY A 150 -5.08 14.87 3.75
CA GLY A 150 -4.02 13.94 4.11
C GLY A 150 -2.65 14.59 4.22
N ALA A 151 -1.70 13.84 4.76
CA ALA A 151 -0.29 14.18 4.79
C ALA A 151 0.53 13.13 4.03
N THR A 152 1.60 13.56 3.38
CA THR A 152 2.46 12.70 2.59
C THR A 152 3.93 13.07 2.72
N SER A 153 4.79 12.05 2.58
CA SER A 153 6.22 12.20 2.34
C SER A 153 6.59 12.01 0.84
N GLY A 154 5.57 11.90 -0.06
CA GLY A 154 5.74 11.77 -1.50
C GLY A 154 4.80 10.77 -2.16
N ASP A 155 5.10 9.47 -2.13
CA ASP A 155 4.42 8.44 -2.93
C ASP A 155 2.92 8.30 -2.69
N THR A 156 2.46 8.40 -1.46
CA THR A 156 1.03 8.26 -1.14
C THR A 156 0.24 9.47 -1.63
N GLY A 157 0.81 10.68 -1.48
CA GLY A 157 0.19 11.91 -1.94
C GLY A 157 0.08 11.95 -3.46
N SER A 158 1.18 11.70 -4.17
CA SER A 158 1.17 11.66 -5.63
C SER A 158 0.16 10.63 -6.17
N ALA A 159 0.13 9.43 -5.62
CA ALA A 159 -0.83 8.40 -6.05
C ALA A 159 -2.29 8.82 -5.78
N ALA A 160 -2.56 9.48 -4.65
CA ALA A 160 -3.89 9.99 -4.32
C ALA A 160 -4.33 11.11 -5.28
N GLU A 161 -3.46 12.08 -5.53
CA GLU A 161 -3.75 13.21 -6.41
C GLU A 161 -3.99 12.75 -7.85
N TYR A 162 -3.13 11.90 -8.40
CA TYR A 162 -3.29 11.36 -9.76
C TYR A 162 -4.55 10.49 -9.90
N ALA A 163 -4.95 9.78 -8.85
CA ALA A 163 -6.17 8.99 -8.86
C ALA A 163 -7.45 9.83 -8.77
N MET A 164 -7.38 11.00 -8.14
CA MET A 164 -8.55 11.84 -7.84
C MET A 164 -8.66 13.09 -8.72
N ARG A 165 -7.60 13.43 -9.49
CA ARG A 165 -7.61 14.60 -10.38
C ARG A 165 -8.77 14.55 -11.36
N GLY A 166 -9.45 15.67 -11.54
CA GLY A 166 -10.58 15.81 -12.47
C GLY A 166 -11.84 15.05 -12.11
N LYS A 167 -11.91 14.34 -10.97
CA LYS A 167 -13.09 13.57 -10.57
C LYS A 167 -14.17 14.44 -9.96
N ARG A 168 -15.41 14.14 -10.31
CA ARG A 168 -16.58 14.87 -9.81
C ARG A 168 -16.81 14.62 -8.31
N GLY A 169 -17.14 15.68 -7.59
CA GLY A 169 -17.47 15.62 -6.15
C GLY A 169 -16.25 15.33 -5.26
N ILE A 170 -15.03 15.35 -5.77
CA ILE A 170 -13.81 15.08 -5.01
C ILE A 170 -12.87 16.29 -5.10
N ARG A 171 -12.39 16.75 -3.95
CA ARG A 171 -11.25 17.67 -3.84
C ARG A 171 -10.16 17.00 -2.99
N VAL A 172 -8.92 17.27 -3.29
CA VAL A 172 -7.76 16.72 -2.57
C VAL A 172 -6.94 17.87 -2.00
N PHE A 173 -6.73 17.83 -0.70
CA PHE A 173 -5.86 18.74 0.04
C PHE A 173 -4.73 17.91 0.66
N MET A 174 -3.51 18.07 0.16
CA MET A 174 -2.38 17.28 0.59
C MET A 174 -1.33 18.13 1.27
N LEU A 175 -1.06 17.83 2.55
CA LEU A 175 0.04 18.42 3.30
C LEU A 175 1.34 17.67 3.02
N SER A 176 2.42 18.40 2.79
CA SER A 176 3.77 17.83 2.68
C SER A 176 4.80 18.75 3.37
N PRO A 177 5.92 18.22 3.88
CA PRO A 177 6.94 19.05 4.51
C PRO A 177 7.68 19.86 3.45
N HIS A 178 7.73 21.18 3.62
CA HIS A 178 8.34 22.11 2.68
C HIS A 178 9.84 21.79 2.47
N GLN A 179 10.24 21.55 1.21
CA GLN A 179 11.62 21.23 0.79
C GLN A 179 12.23 19.99 1.46
N LYS A 180 11.40 18.99 1.82
CA LYS A 180 11.86 17.73 2.44
C LYS A 180 11.58 16.47 1.62
N MET A 181 10.78 16.57 0.57
CA MET A 181 10.61 15.50 -0.42
C MET A 181 11.70 15.58 -1.49
N SER A 182 11.94 14.48 -2.23
CA SER A 182 12.82 14.52 -3.40
C SER A 182 12.30 15.53 -4.44
N ALA A 183 13.19 16.06 -5.26
CA ALA A 183 12.81 17.00 -6.33
C ALA A 183 11.79 16.37 -7.28
N PHE A 184 11.99 15.10 -7.63
CA PHE A 184 11.06 14.34 -8.48
C PHE A 184 9.67 14.20 -7.86
N GLN A 185 9.57 13.79 -6.59
CA GLN A 185 8.28 13.61 -5.91
C GLN A 185 7.56 14.97 -5.73
N THR A 186 8.31 16.02 -5.40
CA THR A 186 7.78 17.39 -5.31
C THR A 186 7.19 17.82 -6.65
N ALA A 187 7.93 17.67 -7.73
CA ALA A 187 7.49 18.04 -9.06
C ALA A 187 6.28 17.20 -9.51
N GLN A 188 6.29 15.91 -9.23
CA GLN A 188 5.19 15.02 -9.58
C GLN A 188 3.84 15.46 -8.97
N MET A 189 3.86 15.98 -7.73
CA MET A 189 2.65 16.49 -7.08
C MET A 189 2.36 17.93 -7.50
N PHE A 190 3.33 18.82 -7.37
CA PHE A 190 3.10 20.26 -7.48
C PHE A 190 2.92 20.75 -8.92
N SER A 191 3.30 19.95 -9.93
CA SER A 191 3.03 20.28 -11.34
C SER A 191 1.60 20.02 -11.78
N LEU A 192 0.77 19.38 -10.93
CA LEU A 192 -0.65 19.20 -11.23
C LEU A 192 -1.40 20.54 -11.22
N GLN A 193 -2.10 20.82 -12.34
CA GLN A 193 -2.87 22.06 -12.52
C GLN A 193 -4.38 21.86 -12.38
N ASP A 194 -4.81 20.65 -12.00
CA ASP A 194 -6.24 20.30 -11.86
C ASP A 194 -6.90 21.14 -10.76
N PRO A 195 -8.07 21.74 -11.00
CA PRO A 195 -8.69 22.69 -10.08
C PRO A 195 -9.18 22.05 -8.75
N ASN A 196 -9.25 20.75 -8.70
CA ASN A 196 -9.65 20.00 -7.50
C ASN A 196 -8.47 19.44 -6.69
N ILE A 197 -7.22 19.76 -7.05
CA ILE A 197 -6.01 19.34 -6.33
C ILE A 197 -5.37 20.55 -5.66
N PHE A 198 -5.09 20.45 -4.36
CA PHE A 198 -4.50 21.53 -3.56
C PHE A 198 -3.30 20.98 -2.79
N ASN A 199 -2.11 21.44 -3.14
CA ASN A 199 -0.86 21.11 -2.49
C ASN A 199 -0.50 22.18 -1.46
N ILE A 200 -0.26 21.78 -0.21
CA ILE A 200 0.09 22.67 0.88
C ILE A 200 1.42 22.23 1.48
N ALA A 201 2.47 23.03 1.24
CA ALA A 201 3.80 22.80 1.76
C ALA A 201 3.96 23.44 3.15
N ILE A 202 4.16 22.63 4.17
CA ILE A 202 4.23 23.04 5.57
C ILE A 202 5.67 23.32 5.96
N ARG A 203 5.94 24.49 6.55
CA ARG A 203 7.24 24.84 7.16
C ARG A 203 7.40 24.04 8.46
N GLY A 204 7.86 22.79 8.32
CA GLY A 204 8.01 21.82 9.40
C GLY A 204 8.55 20.50 8.86
N VAL A 205 8.33 19.44 9.64
CA VAL A 205 8.66 18.05 9.28
C VAL A 205 7.39 17.26 8.96
N PHE A 206 7.55 16.02 8.50
CA PHE A 206 6.40 15.18 8.13
C PHE A 206 5.47 14.89 9.31
N ASP A 207 6.02 14.77 10.52
CA ASP A 207 5.23 14.57 11.74
C ASP A 207 4.32 15.76 12.03
N ASP A 208 4.77 17.00 11.79
CA ASP A 208 3.91 18.18 11.89
C ASP A 208 2.71 18.11 10.95
N CYS A 209 2.95 17.66 9.71
CA CYS A 209 1.86 17.45 8.74
C CYS A 209 0.86 16.40 9.23
N GLN A 210 1.35 15.29 9.78
CA GLN A 210 0.50 14.22 10.30
C GLN A 210 -0.31 14.69 11.53
N ASP A 211 0.31 15.45 12.43
CA ASP A 211 -0.36 15.96 13.63
C ASP A 211 -1.46 16.95 13.27
N MET A 212 -1.24 17.80 12.26
CA MET A 212 -2.30 18.68 11.74
C MET A 212 -3.46 17.87 11.14
N VAL A 213 -3.17 16.81 10.37
CA VAL A 213 -4.23 15.91 9.83
C VAL A 213 -5.01 15.25 10.96
N LYS A 214 -4.34 14.79 12.01
CA LYS A 214 -4.99 14.23 13.20
C LYS A 214 -5.87 15.28 13.91
N ALA A 215 -5.36 16.49 14.11
CA ALA A 215 -6.10 17.58 14.75
C ALA A 215 -7.38 17.96 14.01
N VAL A 216 -7.32 18.05 12.67
CA VAL A 216 -8.50 18.30 11.83
C VAL A 216 -9.47 17.11 11.86
N SER A 217 -8.95 15.88 11.82
CA SER A 217 -9.77 14.65 11.82
C SER A 217 -10.49 14.43 13.15
N ASN A 218 -9.91 14.88 14.25
CA ASN A 218 -10.49 14.78 15.59
C ASN A 218 -11.54 15.87 15.87
N ASP A 219 -11.55 16.95 15.10
CA ASP A 219 -12.65 17.93 15.13
C ASP A 219 -13.84 17.40 14.32
N LEU A 220 -14.71 16.67 14.99
CA LEU A 220 -15.84 15.98 14.36
C LEU A 220 -16.85 16.95 13.74
N GLU A 221 -17.01 18.14 14.30
CA GLU A 221 -17.90 19.17 13.74
C GLU A 221 -17.33 19.72 12.43
N PHE A 222 -16.07 20.11 12.42
CA PHE A 222 -15.37 20.58 11.24
C PHE A 222 -15.35 19.49 10.15
N LYS A 223 -14.99 18.26 10.53
CA LYS A 223 -14.97 17.11 9.62
C LYS A 223 -16.31 16.87 8.94
N ARG A 224 -17.40 16.91 9.71
CA ARG A 224 -18.76 16.73 9.17
C ARG A 224 -19.16 17.90 8.29
N ARG A 225 -18.96 19.15 8.74
CA ARG A 225 -19.33 20.37 8.03
C ARG A 225 -18.65 20.45 6.66
N TYR A 226 -17.34 20.20 6.62
CA TYR A 226 -16.56 20.30 5.40
C TYR A 226 -16.33 18.95 4.68
N LYS A 227 -17.11 17.93 5.02
CA LYS A 227 -17.10 16.60 4.38
C LYS A 227 -15.68 16.04 4.23
N ILE A 228 -14.87 16.14 5.29
CA ILE A 228 -13.47 15.72 5.30
C ILE A 228 -13.38 14.19 5.34
N GLY A 229 -12.67 13.61 4.38
CA GLY A 229 -12.35 12.20 4.31
C GLY A 229 -10.87 11.96 4.09
N THR A 230 -10.49 10.71 3.93
CA THR A 230 -9.09 10.29 3.80
C THR A 230 -8.94 9.12 2.84
N VAL A 231 -7.75 8.97 2.28
CA VAL A 231 -7.34 7.84 1.42
C VAL A 231 -6.21 7.03 2.05
N ASN A 232 -6.21 6.88 3.36
CA ASN A 232 -5.20 6.17 4.14
C ASN A 232 -5.04 4.71 3.69
N SER A 233 -3.86 4.13 3.99
CA SER A 233 -3.53 2.72 3.69
C SER A 233 -4.48 1.71 4.32
N ILE A 234 -5.21 2.11 5.37
CA ILE A 234 -6.17 1.29 6.08
C ILE A 234 -7.52 1.14 5.35
N ASN A 235 -7.81 1.95 4.33
CA ASN A 235 -9.05 1.82 3.58
C ASN A 235 -9.17 0.41 2.98
N TRP A 236 -10.31 -0.27 3.23
CA TRP A 236 -10.50 -1.64 2.82
C TRP A 236 -10.42 -1.85 1.30
N ALA A 237 -10.95 -0.94 0.52
CA ALA A 237 -10.89 -1.04 -0.94
C ALA A 237 -9.44 -1.00 -1.46
N ARG A 238 -8.54 -0.26 -0.78
CA ARG A 238 -7.11 -0.28 -1.10
C ARG A 238 -6.48 -1.65 -0.85
N VAL A 239 -6.88 -2.32 0.23
CA VAL A 239 -6.35 -3.65 0.55
C VAL A 239 -6.87 -4.68 -0.46
N VAL A 240 -8.17 -4.67 -0.73
CA VAL A 240 -8.81 -5.62 -1.66
C VAL A 240 -8.27 -5.46 -3.09
N ALA A 241 -8.05 -4.24 -3.56
CA ALA A 241 -7.44 -3.98 -4.87
C ALA A 241 -6.05 -4.63 -5.01
N GLN A 242 -5.32 -4.74 -3.90
CA GLN A 242 -4.00 -5.35 -3.88
C GLN A 242 -4.06 -6.89 -3.91
N VAL A 243 -5.14 -7.53 -3.46
CA VAL A 243 -5.34 -8.98 -3.59
C VAL A 243 -5.23 -9.42 -5.04
N VAL A 244 -5.67 -8.58 -5.98
CA VAL A 244 -5.70 -8.90 -7.42
C VAL A 244 -4.30 -9.23 -7.95
N TYR A 245 -3.28 -8.43 -7.65
CA TYR A 245 -1.95 -8.70 -8.18
C TYR A 245 -1.25 -9.89 -7.49
N TYR A 246 -1.62 -10.26 -6.27
CA TYR A 246 -1.16 -11.52 -5.67
C TYR A 246 -1.70 -12.73 -6.44
N VAL A 247 -2.98 -12.72 -6.74
CA VAL A 247 -3.60 -13.79 -7.55
C VAL A 247 -2.97 -13.79 -8.96
N ARG A 248 -2.80 -12.62 -9.59
CA ARG A 248 -2.16 -12.51 -10.91
C ARG A 248 -0.73 -13.04 -10.91
N GLY A 249 0.08 -12.65 -9.93
CA GLY A 249 1.46 -13.13 -9.78
C GLY A 249 1.54 -14.64 -9.61
N TYR A 250 0.64 -15.22 -8.80
CA TYR A 250 0.51 -16.67 -8.66
C TYR A 250 0.20 -17.35 -10.01
N LEU A 251 -0.82 -16.86 -10.72
CA LEU A 251 -1.26 -17.45 -12.00
C LEU A 251 -0.18 -17.38 -13.08
N GLU A 252 0.62 -16.29 -13.11
CA GLU A 252 1.70 -16.14 -14.08
C GLU A 252 2.96 -16.92 -13.72
N ALA A 253 3.24 -17.10 -12.43
CA ALA A 253 4.43 -17.83 -11.97
C ALA A 253 4.24 -19.36 -11.98
N THR A 254 3.02 -19.86 -12.21
CA THR A 254 2.69 -21.28 -12.13
C THR A 254 1.94 -21.75 -13.36
N SER A 255 2.07 -23.03 -13.71
CA SER A 255 1.35 -23.68 -14.81
C SER A 255 0.18 -24.55 -14.33
N SER A 256 0.10 -24.85 -13.04
CA SER A 256 -0.98 -25.65 -12.45
C SER A 256 -1.37 -25.14 -11.07
N ASN A 257 -2.59 -25.48 -10.62
CA ASN A 257 -3.10 -25.05 -9.30
C ASN A 257 -2.46 -25.82 -8.13
N ALA A 258 -1.74 -26.92 -8.42
CA ALA A 258 -1.00 -27.68 -7.40
C ALA A 258 0.35 -27.03 -7.03
N GLN A 259 0.87 -26.15 -7.87
CA GLN A 259 2.11 -25.45 -7.60
C GLN A 259 1.89 -24.32 -6.59
N LYS A 260 2.92 -24.06 -5.80
CA LYS A 260 2.94 -22.95 -4.84
C LYS A 260 3.91 -21.87 -5.25
N VAL A 261 3.72 -20.68 -4.72
CA VAL A 261 4.65 -19.55 -4.83
C VAL A 261 4.92 -18.95 -3.44
N SER A 262 6.02 -18.24 -3.30
CA SER A 262 6.26 -17.36 -2.15
C SER A 262 6.32 -15.91 -2.60
N PHE A 263 5.93 -14.98 -1.75
CA PHE A 263 6.04 -13.55 -2.01
C PHE A 263 6.94 -12.89 -0.98
N THR A 264 7.88 -12.06 -1.44
CA THR A 264 8.62 -11.14 -0.59
C THR A 264 8.14 -9.71 -0.83
N VAL A 265 7.82 -9.03 0.26
CA VAL A 265 7.09 -7.76 0.20
C VAL A 265 7.81 -6.71 1.03
N PRO A 266 8.37 -5.66 0.40
CA PRO A 266 8.82 -4.48 1.11
C PRO A 266 7.67 -3.90 1.94
N SER A 267 7.83 -3.83 3.27
CA SER A 267 6.70 -3.58 4.17
C SER A 267 7.01 -2.49 5.21
N GLY A 268 6.19 -1.43 5.20
CA GLY A 268 6.09 -0.45 6.29
C GLY A 268 4.74 -0.59 7.01
N ASN A 269 3.66 -0.06 6.42
CA ASN A 269 2.30 -0.10 7.01
C ASN A 269 1.58 -1.45 6.96
N PHE A 270 2.25 -2.50 6.53
CA PHE A 270 1.70 -3.86 6.40
C PHE A 270 0.54 -4.02 5.40
N GLY A 271 0.13 -2.97 4.69
CA GLY A 271 -1.03 -3.00 3.80
C GLY A 271 -0.89 -3.95 2.63
N ASN A 272 0.26 -3.90 1.95
CA ASN A 272 0.57 -4.74 0.81
C ASN A 272 0.58 -6.23 1.21
N ILE A 273 1.39 -6.61 2.20
CA ILE A 273 1.50 -8.02 2.61
C ILE A 273 0.22 -8.54 3.31
N CYS A 274 -0.58 -7.66 3.90
CA CYS A 274 -1.92 -8.00 4.39
C CYS A 274 -2.82 -8.48 3.24
N ALA A 275 -2.75 -7.87 2.07
CA ALA A 275 -3.47 -8.34 0.88
C ALA A 275 -2.99 -9.73 0.45
N GLY A 276 -1.69 -10.02 0.55
CA GLY A 276 -1.15 -11.37 0.36
C GLY A 276 -1.68 -12.39 1.37
N HIS A 277 -1.76 -11.98 2.65
CA HIS A 277 -2.39 -12.80 3.69
C HIS A 277 -3.85 -13.13 3.35
N ILE A 278 -4.61 -12.13 2.92
CA ILE A 278 -6.01 -12.32 2.50
C ILE A 278 -6.09 -13.26 1.30
N ALA A 279 -5.25 -13.09 0.27
CA ALA A 279 -5.20 -13.98 -0.88
C ALA A 279 -4.95 -15.45 -0.45
N ARG A 280 -4.02 -15.66 0.48
CA ARG A 280 -3.73 -16.98 1.05
C ARG A 280 -4.92 -17.54 1.84
N MET A 281 -5.59 -16.71 2.64
CA MET A 281 -6.80 -17.11 3.38
C MET A 281 -8.00 -17.40 2.46
N MET A 282 -8.02 -16.85 1.26
CA MET A 282 -8.98 -17.16 0.20
C MET A 282 -8.68 -18.48 -0.53
N GLY A 283 -7.54 -19.11 -0.25
CA GLY A 283 -7.16 -20.40 -0.84
C GLY A 283 -6.16 -20.32 -2.00
N VAL A 284 -5.57 -19.13 -2.28
CA VAL A 284 -4.45 -19.04 -3.24
C VAL A 284 -3.27 -19.84 -2.70
N PRO A 285 -2.63 -20.71 -3.51
CA PRO A 285 -1.52 -21.56 -3.06
C PRO A 285 -0.23 -20.78 -2.82
N ILE A 286 -0.24 -19.97 -1.77
CA ILE A 286 0.93 -19.20 -1.29
C ILE A 286 1.61 -20.02 -0.20
N ASP A 287 2.87 -20.38 -0.43
CA ASP A 287 3.68 -21.11 0.53
C ASP A 287 4.10 -20.18 1.68
N ARG A 288 4.81 -19.08 1.33
CA ARG A 288 5.28 -18.10 2.31
C ARG A 288 4.97 -16.68 1.89
N LEU A 289 4.74 -15.84 2.91
CA LEU A 289 4.68 -14.38 2.83
C LEU A 289 5.84 -13.83 3.64
N ILE A 290 6.79 -13.20 2.98
CA ILE A 290 8.03 -12.76 3.59
C ILE A 290 8.00 -11.24 3.74
N VAL A 291 7.96 -10.79 4.99
CA VAL A 291 8.02 -9.38 5.37
C VAL A 291 9.47 -8.91 5.24
N ALA A 292 9.74 -8.05 4.27
CA ALA A 292 11.03 -7.38 4.17
C ALA A 292 10.94 -6.00 4.81
N THR A 293 11.76 -5.73 5.82
CA THR A 293 11.87 -4.42 6.46
C THR A 293 13.19 -3.75 6.12
N ASN A 294 13.25 -2.44 6.31
CA ASN A 294 14.50 -1.69 6.37
C ASN A 294 15.04 -1.66 7.82
N GLU A 295 15.81 -0.66 8.18
CA GLU A 295 16.33 -0.45 9.53
C GLU A 295 15.23 -0.27 10.58
N ASN A 296 14.01 0.11 10.16
CA ASN A 296 12.81 0.15 11.00
C ASN A 296 12.15 -1.23 11.04
N ASP A 297 12.74 -2.13 11.80
CA ASP A 297 12.50 -3.58 11.80
C ASP A 297 11.44 -4.08 12.78
N VAL A 298 10.48 -3.24 13.17
CA VAL A 298 9.41 -3.58 14.15
C VAL A 298 8.61 -4.83 13.74
N LEU A 299 8.29 -4.95 12.44
CA LEU A 299 7.59 -6.13 11.93
C LEU A 299 8.49 -7.37 11.91
N ASP A 300 9.76 -7.23 11.51
CA ASP A 300 10.71 -8.33 11.54
C ASP A 300 10.92 -8.83 13.00
N GLU A 301 11.04 -7.92 13.98
CA GLU A 301 11.08 -8.28 15.39
C GLU A 301 9.87 -9.15 15.78
N PHE A 302 8.65 -8.73 15.40
CA PHE A 302 7.45 -9.49 15.72
C PHE A 302 7.45 -10.88 15.09
N PHE A 303 7.72 -11.00 13.80
CA PHE A 303 7.65 -12.28 13.11
C PHE A 303 8.77 -13.27 13.53
N ARG A 304 9.82 -12.77 14.18
CA ARG A 304 10.86 -13.61 14.79
C ARG A 304 10.63 -13.95 16.26
N THR A 305 9.94 -13.08 17.00
CA THR A 305 9.95 -13.17 18.48
C THR A 305 8.57 -13.19 19.12
N GLY A 306 7.51 -12.76 18.42
CA GLY A 306 6.18 -12.54 18.98
C GLY A 306 6.01 -11.19 19.70
N VAL A 307 7.05 -10.34 19.74
CA VAL A 307 7.03 -9.04 20.41
C VAL A 307 6.80 -7.93 19.39
N TYR A 308 5.71 -7.21 19.51
CA TYR A 308 5.41 -6.01 18.73
C TYR A 308 5.73 -4.77 19.55
N ARG A 309 6.81 -4.09 19.22
CA ARG A 309 7.34 -2.94 19.96
C ARG A 309 7.43 -1.73 19.03
N VAL A 310 6.48 -0.82 19.16
CA VAL A 310 6.48 0.45 18.41
C VAL A 310 7.57 1.35 18.96
N ARG A 311 8.40 1.89 18.06
CA ARG A 311 9.43 2.88 18.42
C ARG A 311 8.82 4.28 18.47
N ARG A 312 9.39 5.15 19.33
CA ARG A 312 9.01 6.56 19.33
C ARG A 312 9.46 7.22 18.03
N ALA A 313 8.84 8.33 17.66
CA ALA A 313 9.22 9.08 16.45
C ALA A 313 10.73 9.41 16.41
N VAL A 314 11.31 9.81 17.54
CA VAL A 314 12.74 10.11 17.65
C VAL A 314 13.68 8.89 17.50
N ASP A 315 13.15 7.68 17.65
CA ASP A 315 13.88 6.42 17.52
C ASP A 315 13.63 5.74 16.16
N THR A 316 12.82 6.35 15.30
CA THR A 316 12.54 5.89 13.93
C THR A 316 13.64 6.40 13.00
N TYR A 317 14.28 5.50 12.26
CA TYR A 317 15.34 5.85 11.33
C TYR A 317 14.76 6.51 10.07
N HIS A 318 15.39 7.58 9.63
CA HIS A 318 15.19 8.12 8.28
C HIS A 318 16.12 7.39 7.32
N THR A 319 15.56 6.61 6.40
CA THR A 319 16.32 5.74 5.52
C THR A 319 16.19 6.15 4.06
N THR A 320 16.97 5.50 3.20
CA THR A 320 16.87 5.66 1.74
C THR A 320 15.74 4.84 1.11
N SER A 321 14.96 4.11 1.92
CA SER A 321 13.67 3.50 1.52
C SER A 321 12.50 4.07 2.35
N PRO A 322 12.19 5.38 2.21
CA PRO A 322 11.38 6.14 3.16
C PRO A 322 9.92 5.70 3.28
N SER A 323 9.35 5.02 2.29
CA SER A 323 7.99 4.48 2.40
C SER A 323 7.87 3.35 3.44
N MET A 324 9.00 2.82 3.90
CA MET A 324 9.10 1.79 4.94
C MET A 324 9.55 2.35 6.30
N ASP A 325 9.77 3.67 6.44
CA ASP A 325 10.15 4.33 7.70
C ASP A 325 8.93 4.42 8.63
N ILE A 326 8.46 3.27 9.06
CA ILE A 326 7.25 3.09 9.84
C ILE A 326 7.55 2.28 11.10
N SER A 327 7.20 2.83 12.25
CA SER A 327 7.28 2.12 13.53
C SER A 327 5.94 1.50 13.94
N LYS A 328 4.81 2.16 13.63
CA LYS A 328 3.47 1.65 13.92
C LYS A 328 2.77 1.25 12.62
N ALA A 329 2.82 -0.04 12.30
CA ALA A 329 2.24 -0.59 11.07
C ALA A 329 0.70 -0.67 11.18
N SER A 330 0.01 0.27 10.52
CA SER A 330 -1.43 0.48 10.70
C SER A 330 -2.31 -0.71 10.28
N ASN A 331 -1.91 -1.48 9.25
CA ASN A 331 -2.68 -2.64 8.80
C ASN A 331 -2.33 -3.94 9.55
N PHE A 332 -1.33 -3.92 10.41
CA PHE A 332 -0.91 -5.09 11.19
C PHE A 332 -2.02 -5.60 12.11
N GLU A 333 -2.89 -4.69 12.58
CA GLU A 333 -4.06 -5.04 13.38
C GLU A 333 -4.98 -6.08 12.71
N ARG A 334 -5.09 -6.06 11.36
CA ARG A 334 -5.89 -7.05 10.62
C ARG A 334 -5.31 -8.46 10.75
N PHE A 335 -4.01 -8.59 10.67
CA PHE A 335 -3.34 -9.87 10.86
C PHE A 335 -3.42 -10.35 12.32
N VAL A 336 -3.20 -9.45 13.28
CA VAL A 336 -3.34 -9.78 14.71
C VAL A 336 -4.75 -10.26 15.03
N PHE A 337 -5.77 -9.64 14.41
CA PHE A 337 -7.16 -10.10 14.57
C PHE A 337 -7.33 -11.56 14.13
N ASP A 338 -6.82 -11.95 12.97
CA ASP A 338 -6.87 -13.34 12.51
C ASP A 338 -6.00 -14.26 13.39
N LEU A 339 -4.81 -13.83 13.82
CA LEU A 339 -3.93 -14.58 14.72
C LEU A 339 -4.60 -14.91 16.07
N LEU A 340 -5.43 -13.99 16.58
CA LEU A 340 -6.22 -14.14 17.80
C LEU A 340 -7.56 -14.88 17.60
N GLY A 341 -7.76 -15.55 16.45
CA GLY A 341 -9.01 -16.23 16.14
C GLY A 341 -10.21 -15.28 16.01
N ARG A 342 -9.95 -14.02 15.65
CA ARG A 342 -10.95 -12.94 15.49
C ARG A 342 -11.59 -12.48 16.81
N ASP A 343 -10.88 -12.61 17.91
CA ASP A 343 -11.30 -12.05 19.21
C ASP A 343 -11.09 -10.52 19.26
N SER A 344 -12.16 -9.78 18.98
CA SER A 344 -12.16 -8.31 18.95
C SER A 344 -11.86 -7.67 20.32
N GLN A 345 -12.23 -8.33 21.40
CA GLN A 345 -11.98 -7.78 22.76
C GLN A 345 -10.49 -7.82 23.06
N ARG A 346 -9.82 -8.91 22.71
CA ARG A 346 -8.37 -9.04 22.84
C ARG A 346 -7.63 -8.07 21.93
N VAL A 347 -8.03 -7.94 20.66
CA VAL A 347 -7.44 -6.95 19.74
C VAL A 347 -7.54 -5.55 20.31
N ARG A 348 -8.72 -5.16 20.80
CA ARG A 348 -8.95 -3.85 21.45
C ARG A 348 -7.99 -3.63 22.62
N ALA A 349 -7.84 -4.64 23.49
CA ALA A 349 -6.96 -4.55 24.65
C ALA A 349 -5.48 -4.41 24.27
N LEU A 350 -5.01 -5.22 23.28
CA LEU A 350 -3.63 -5.15 22.81
C LEU A 350 -3.31 -3.82 22.13
N PHE A 351 -4.21 -3.32 21.28
CA PHE A 351 -3.97 -2.03 20.59
C PHE A 351 -4.14 -0.82 21.51
N ALA A 352 -4.93 -0.91 22.58
CA ALA A 352 -4.90 0.08 23.68
C ALA A 352 -3.55 0.05 24.41
N LYS A 353 -2.95 -1.12 24.59
CA LYS A 353 -1.60 -1.26 25.17
C LYS A 353 -0.51 -0.69 24.26
N VAL A 354 -0.66 -0.82 22.93
CA VAL A 354 0.25 -0.14 21.97
C VAL A 354 0.24 1.36 22.19
N GLU A 355 -0.93 1.98 22.41
CA GLU A 355 -1.03 3.42 22.65
C GLU A 355 -0.46 3.83 24.02
N SER A 356 -0.67 3.05 25.07
CA SER A 356 -0.29 3.39 26.44
C SER A 356 1.12 2.94 26.84
N ALA A 357 1.59 1.82 26.30
CA ALA A 357 2.84 1.18 26.69
C ALA A 357 3.80 0.90 25.51
N GLY A 358 3.42 1.29 24.29
CA GLY A 358 4.27 1.16 23.09
C GLY A 358 4.31 -0.22 22.48
N GLY A 359 3.53 -1.22 22.94
CA GLY A 359 3.56 -2.55 22.33
C GLY A 359 2.89 -3.65 23.13
N PHE A 360 3.03 -4.87 22.64
CA PHE A 360 2.55 -6.10 23.29
C PHE A 360 3.47 -7.30 22.97
N ASP A 361 3.34 -8.36 23.74
CA ASP A 361 4.13 -9.61 23.63
C ASP A 361 3.18 -10.82 23.55
N LEU A 362 3.21 -11.56 22.45
CA LEU A 362 2.45 -12.80 22.24
C LEU A 362 3.35 -14.06 22.25
N SER A 363 4.58 -13.95 22.74
CA SER A 363 5.59 -15.01 22.68
C SER A 363 5.32 -16.21 23.60
N GLY A 364 4.40 -16.10 24.56
CA GLY A 364 4.15 -17.12 25.58
C GLY A 364 5.19 -17.16 26.70
N LYS A 365 6.12 -16.21 26.77
CA LYS A 365 7.11 -16.10 27.84
C LYS A 365 6.48 -15.53 29.11
N LEU A 366 7.16 -15.72 30.24
CA LEU A 366 6.70 -15.16 31.52
C LEU A 366 6.52 -13.64 31.43
N GLY A 367 5.31 -13.17 31.72
CA GLY A 367 4.94 -11.75 31.63
C GLY A 367 4.45 -11.30 30.27
N SER A 368 4.32 -12.19 29.29
CA SER A 368 3.72 -11.88 27.96
C SER A 368 2.21 -11.66 28.06
N ASP A 369 1.63 -11.02 27.04
CA ASP A 369 0.20 -10.76 26.91
C ASP A 369 -0.59 -11.97 26.38
N GLY A 370 0.12 -12.98 25.86
CA GLY A 370 -0.44 -14.18 25.29
C GLY A 370 0.60 -15.12 24.73
N ASP A 371 0.19 -16.23 24.14
CA ASP A 371 1.07 -17.26 23.57
C ASP A 371 0.73 -17.61 22.11
N GLU A 372 -0.06 -16.77 21.44
CA GLU A 372 -0.57 -17.04 20.10
C GLU A 372 0.52 -17.04 19.03
N PHE A 373 1.69 -16.50 19.30
CA PHE A 373 2.83 -16.56 18.39
C PHE A 373 3.22 -18.01 18.01
N LYS A 374 2.93 -18.98 18.86
CA LYS A 374 3.12 -20.41 18.55
C LYS A 374 2.34 -20.86 17.30
N HIS A 375 1.27 -20.14 16.92
CA HIS A 375 0.44 -20.43 15.76
C HIS A 375 0.88 -19.70 14.49
N ILE A 376 1.93 -18.86 14.55
CA ILE A 376 2.37 -18.03 13.43
C ILE A 376 2.69 -18.84 12.17
N GLY A 377 3.23 -20.05 12.33
CA GLY A 377 3.61 -20.93 11.23
C GLY A 377 2.45 -21.32 10.30
N GLN A 378 1.21 -21.42 10.81
CA GLN A 378 0.04 -21.76 9.99
C GLN A 378 -0.33 -20.66 8.97
N PHE A 379 0.08 -19.44 9.21
CA PHE A 379 -0.15 -18.30 8.32
C PHE A 379 0.95 -18.14 7.27
N GLY A 380 2.03 -18.93 7.32
CA GLY A 380 3.11 -18.95 6.34
C GLY A 380 3.98 -17.70 6.33
N PHE A 381 3.99 -16.91 7.41
CA PHE A 381 4.86 -15.73 7.50
C PHE A 381 6.31 -16.08 7.82
N ALA A 382 7.21 -15.34 7.17
CA ALA A 382 8.62 -15.22 7.51
C ALA A 382 9.03 -13.75 7.38
N SER A 383 10.21 -13.37 7.82
CA SER A 383 10.67 -11.99 7.74
C SER A 383 12.18 -11.87 7.63
N GLY A 384 12.64 -10.68 7.27
CA GLY A 384 14.04 -10.32 7.25
C GLY A 384 14.22 -8.80 7.20
N ARG A 385 15.43 -8.36 7.48
CA ARG A 385 15.83 -6.96 7.52
C ARG A 385 16.88 -6.67 6.47
N SER A 386 16.83 -5.49 5.88
CA SER A 386 17.83 -4.93 4.98
C SER A 386 18.36 -3.62 5.54
N THR A 387 19.62 -3.31 5.25
CA THR A 387 20.29 -2.07 5.64
C THR A 387 20.61 -1.24 4.41
N HIS A 388 21.04 0.02 4.62
CA HIS A 388 21.47 0.89 3.51
C HIS A 388 22.61 0.24 2.69
N ALA A 389 23.58 -0.39 3.36
CA ALA A 389 24.67 -1.10 2.66
C ALA A 389 24.14 -2.27 1.81
N ASP A 390 23.15 -3.03 2.31
CA ASP A 390 22.52 -4.12 1.59
C ASP A 390 21.77 -3.59 0.36
N ARG A 391 21.04 -2.46 0.48
CA ARG A 391 20.36 -1.81 -0.64
C ARG A 391 21.32 -1.45 -1.76
N LEU A 392 22.39 -0.73 -1.44
CA LEU A 392 23.40 -0.33 -2.43
C LEU A 392 24.05 -1.55 -3.09
N ALA A 393 24.40 -2.57 -2.31
CA ALA A 393 24.99 -3.80 -2.83
C ALA A 393 24.02 -4.55 -3.77
N THR A 394 22.73 -4.63 -3.42
CA THR A 394 21.70 -5.29 -4.21
C THR A 394 21.46 -4.57 -5.53
N ILE A 395 21.37 -3.23 -5.51
CA ILE A 395 21.20 -2.41 -6.73
C ILE A 395 22.40 -2.60 -7.67
N ARG A 396 23.65 -2.53 -7.14
CA ARG A 396 24.87 -2.75 -7.92
C ARG A 396 24.91 -4.15 -8.55
N ASP A 397 24.59 -5.16 -7.77
CA ASP A 397 24.62 -6.56 -8.23
C ASP A 397 23.64 -6.83 -9.37
N LEU A 398 22.38 -6.39 -9.22
CA LEU A 398 21.37 -6.57 -10.27
C LEU A 398 21.70 -5.76 -11.53
N HIS A 399 22.19 -4.53 -11.37
CA HIS A 399 22.61 -3.72 -12.49
C HIS A 399 23.79 -4.35 -13.25
N ALA A 400 24.81 -4.81 -12.52
CA ALA A 400 26.01 -5.40 -13.13
C ALA A 400 25.74 -6.74 -13.83
N ARG A 401 24.84 -7.57 -13.24
CA ARG A 401 24.60 -8.93 -13.77
C ARG A 401 23.50 -8.99 -14.82
N TYR A 402 22.50 -8.13 -14.71
CA TYR A 402 21.28 -8.22 -15.54
C TYR A 402 20.94 -6.92 -16.27
N GLY A 403 21.71 -5.83 -16.08
CA GLY A 403 21.39 -4.52 -16.62
C GLY A 403 20.11 -3.91 -16.03
N LEU A 404 19.62 -4.45 -14.91
CA LEU A 404 18.36 -4.04 -14.30
C LEU A 404 18.61 -3.13 -13.11
N THR A 405 18.10 -1.91 -13.18
CA THR A 405 18.06 -1.00 -12.04
C THR A 405 16.70 -1.11 -11.35
N ILE A 406 16.71 -1.28 -10.04
CA ILE A 406 15.53 -1.32 -9.16
C ILE A 406 15.58 -0.19 -8.15
N ASP A 407 14.42 0.18 -7.59
CA ASP A 407 14.34 1.17 -6.52
C ASP A 407 14.82 0.63 -5.17
N THR A 408 15.02 1.55 -4.25
CA THR A 408 15.58 1.25 -2.92
C THR A 408 14.74 0.29 -2.09
N HIS A 409 13.41 0.40 -2.14
CA HIS A 409 12.50 -0.49 -1.40
C HIS A 409 12.48 -1.89 -2.02
N THR A 410 12.42 -1.97 -3.34
CA THR A 410 12.51 -3.25 -4.06
C THR A 410 13.85 -3.93 -3.77
N ALA A 411 14.94 -3.17 -3.61
CA ALA A 411 16.24 -3.71 -3.21
C ALA A 411 16.20 -4.36 -1.81
N ASP A 412 15.52 -3.76 -0.85
CA ASP A 412 15.27 -4.39 0.46
C ASP A 412 14.53 -5.72 0.29
N GLY A 413 13.50 -5.74 -0.58
CA GLY A 413 12.74 -6.94 -0.90
C GLY A 413 13.61 -8.04 -1.52
N VAL A 414 14.43 -7.72 -2.53
CA VAL A 414 15.30 -8.70 -3.20
C VAL A 414 16.36 -9.28 -2.23
N LYS A 415 16.97 -8.42 -1.41
CA LYS A 415 17.92 -8.87 -0.40
C LYS A 415 17.32 -9.91 0.53
N VAL A 416 16.15 -9.65 1.06
CA VAL A 416 15.46 -10.57 1.97
C VAL A 416 14.93 -11.80 1.22
N ALA A 417 14.45 -11.65 -0.02
CA ALA A 417 14.01 -12.77 -0.85
C ALA A 417 15.12 -13.82 -1.00
N ARG A 418 16.35 -13.40 -1.29
CA ARG A 418 17.52 -14.27 -1.45
C ARG A 418 17.79 -15.16 -0.23
N GLU A 419 17.41 -14.73 0.97
CA GLU A 419 17.57 -15.48 2.22
C GLU A 419 16.51 -16.59 2.38
N HIS A 420 15.39 -16.50 1.62
CA HIS A 420 14.22 -17.36 1.81
C HIS A 420 13.85 -18.21 0.59
N VAL A 421 14.65 -18.17 -0.49
CA VAL A 421 14.38 -18.95 -1.72
C VAL A 421 14.43 -20.45 -1.44
N VAL A 422 13.38 -21.16 -1.85
CA VAL A 422 13.26 -22.62 -1.72
C VAL A 422 13.22 -23.24 -3.09
N PRO A 423 13.96 -24.36 -3.36
CA PRO A 423 13.89 -25.05 -4.63
C PRO A 423 12.48 -25.49 -5.00
N GLY A 424 12.08 -25.33 -6.26
CA GLY A 424 10.77 -25.72 -6.77
C GLY A 424 9.60 -24.79 -6.38
N VAL A 425 9.84 -23.74 -5.56
CA VAL A 425 8.83 -22.74 -5.19
C VAL A 425 9.30 -21.36 -5.69
N PRO A 426 8.72 -20.82 -6.76
CA PRO A 426 9.08 -19.48 -7.24
C PRO A 426 8.89 -18.42 -6.15
N MET A 427 9.90 -17.57 -5.97
CA MET A 427 9.89 -16.42 -5.08
C MET A 427 9.55 -15.16 -5.88
N ILE A 428 8.43 -14.53 -5.60
CA ILE A 428 7.98 -13.31 -6.27
C ILE A 428 8.28 -12.12 -5.35
N VAL A 429 9.14 -11.22 -5.80
CA VAL A 429 9.39 -9.94 -5.14
C VAL A 429 8.42 -8.92 -5.71
N LEU A 430 7.70 -8.22 -4.85
CA LEU A 430 6.79 -7.15 -5.27
C LEU A 430 7.55 -5.84 -5.42
N GLU A 431 7.48 -5.25 -6.60
CA GLU A 431 8.08 -3.94 -6.87
C GLU A 431 7.35 -2.83 -6.12
N THR A 432 8.11 -1.88 -5.57
CA THR A 432 7.53 -0.75 -4.84
C THR A 432 7.40 0.50 -5.71
N ALA A 433 8.46 0.87 -6.44
CA ALA A 433 8.50 2.06 -7.27
C ALA A 433 9.49 1.89 -8.44
N LEU A 434 9.48 2.83 -9.38
CA LEU A 434 10.58 2.93 -10.33
C LEU A 434 11.76 3.73 -9.73
N PRO A 435 13.01 3.36 -10.09
CA PRO A 435 14.22 3.92 -9.48
C PRO A 435 14.37 5.44 -9.66
N ALA A 436 13.81 6.03 -10.72
CA ALA A 436 13.84 7.47 -10.99
C ALA A 436 13.30 8.33 -9.81
N LYS A 437 12.43 7.78 -8.98
CA LYS A 437 11.90 8.49 -7.78
C LYS A 437 12.91 8.64 -6.66
N PHE A 438 13.96 7.82 -6.64
CA PHE A 438 14.98 7.74 -5.58
C PHE A 438 16.40 7.93 -6.16
N ASN A 439 16.52 8.85 -7.10
CA ASN A 439 17.69 9.02 -7.95
C ASN A 439 18.98 9.30 -7.17
N GLU A 440 18.92 9.98 -6.02
CA GLU A 440 20.09 10.24 -5.18
C GLU A 440 20.77 8.94 -4.74
N THR A 441 19.99 7.96 -4.26
CA THR A 441 20.51 6.66 -3.85
C THR A 441 20.94 5.81 -5.06
N ILE A 442 20.25 5.92 -6.19
CA ILE A 442 20.69 5.24 -7.42
C ILE A 442 22.05 5.79 -7.88
N ARG A 443 22.25 7.10 -7.84
CA ARG A 443 23.55 7.71 -8.15
C ARG A 443 24.64 7.29 -7.15
N GLU A 444 24.32 7.18 -5.87
CA GLU A 444 25.23 6.65 -4.85
C GLU A 444 25.63 5.19 -5.15
N ALA A 445 24.68 4.39 -5.61
CA ALA A 445 24.94 3.00 -5.95
C ALA A 445 25.72 2.82 -7.25
N LEU A 446 25.36 3.54 -8.32
CA LEU A 446 25.79 3.26 -9.69
C LEU A 446 26.71 4.32 -10.28
N GLY A 447 26.81 5.50 -9.66
CA GLY A 447 27.59 6.65 -10.19
C GLY A 447 26.88 7.44 -11.29
N HIS A 448 25.66 7.08 -11.65
CA HIS A 448 24.82 7.78 -12.64
C HIS A 448 23.35 7.77 -12.25
N ASP A 449 22.55 8.59 -12.89
CA ASP A 449 21.11 8.69 -12.66
C ASP A 449 20.36 7.47 -13.20
N ALA A 450 19.22 7.20 -12.58
CA ALA A 450 18.26 6.23 -13.10
C ALA A 450 17.65 6.73 -14.42
N GLU A 451 17.34 5.79 -15.33
CA GLU A 451 16.54 6.08 -16.52
C GLU A 451 15.15 6.58 -16.11
N ARG A 452 14.69 7.63 -16.78
CA ARG A 452 13.35 8.18 -16.57
C ARG A 452 12.39 7.65 -17.63
N PRO A 453 11.16 7.27 -17.24
CA PRO A 453 10.15 6.92 -18.23
C PRO A 453 9.80 8.13 -19.14
N PRO A 454 9.33 7.87 -20.37
CA PRO A 454 8.87 8.92 -21.27
C PRO A 454 7.84 9.85 -20.61
N GLY A 455 8.03 11.15 -20.76
CA GLY A 455 7.18 12.18 -20.15
C GLY A 455 7.59 12.62 -18.73
N PHE A 456 8.64 12.03 -18.16
CA PHE A 456 9.19 12.41 -16.86
C PHE A 456 10.61 12.99 -16.95
N GLU A 457 11.13 13.19 -18.17
CA GLU A 457 12.51 13.64 -18.39
C GLU A 457 12.80 14.98 -17.71
N ASP A 458 11.86 15.91 -17.83
CA ASP A 458 11.99 17.30 -17.37
C ASP A 458 10.89 17.69 -16.37
N ILE A 459 10.38 16.76 -15.59
CA ILE A 459 9.24 16.99 -14.69
C ILE A 459 9.49 18.11 -13.68
N GLU A 460 10.72 18.27 -13.22
CA GLU A 460 11.12 19.32 -12.26
C GLU A 460 11.07 20.73 -12.87
N ASN A 461 11.06 20.86 -14.19
CA ASN A 461 10.98 22.13 -14.92
C ASN A 461 9.53 22.56 -15.21
N LEU A 462 8.54 21.71 -14.92
CA LEU A 462 7.14 22.05 -15.11
C LEU A 462 6.68 23.14 -14.12
N PRO A 463 5.72 24.00 -14.51
CA PRO A 463 5.13 24.98 -13.59
C PRO A 463 4.54 24.29 -12.36
N GLN A 464 4.94 24.72 -11.18
CA GLN A 464 4.46 24.15 -9.90
C GLN A 464 3.42 25.05 -9.25
N ARG A 465 2.38 24.45 -8.69
CA ARG A 465 1.30 25.12 -7.96
C ARG A 465 1.17 24.53 -6.56
N PHE A 466 1.46 25.31 -5.55
CA PHE A 466 1.33 24.94 -4.13
C PHE A 466 1.30 26.19 -3.26
N ASP A 467 0.78 26.05 -2.06
CA ASP A 467 0.77 27.08 -1.03
C ASP A 467 1.75 26.73 0.07
N VAL A 468 2.49 27.73 0.60
CA VAL A 468 3.43 27.53 1.71
C VAL A 468 2.80 28.08 2.99
N MET A 469 2.66 27.24 4.02
CA MET A 469 2.06 27.61 5.29
C MET A 469 2.93 27.23 6.50
N PRO A 470 2.79 27.92 7.63
CA PRO A 470 3.36 27.46 8.89
C PRO A 470 2.62 26.19 9.37
N ALA A 471 3.20 25.48 10.34
CA ALA A 471 2.55 24.37 11.03
C ALA A 471 1.48 24.89 12.02
N ASP A 472 0.38 25.41 11.47
CA ASP A 472 -0.73 26.04 12.20
C ASP A 472 -2.07 25.44 11.75
N VAL A 473 -2.71 24.69 12.64
CA VAL A 473 -3.97 24.00 12.38
C VAL A 473 -5.11 24.98 12.05
N ALA A 474 -5.14 26.17 12.65
CA ALA A 474 -6.20 27.15 12.38
C ALA A 474 -6.10 27.72 10.97
N GLN A 475 -4.89 28.01 10.49
CA GLN A 475 -4.66 28.47 9.12
C GLN A 475 -5.02 27.39 8.10
N VAL A 476 -4.63 26.13 8.34
CA VAL A 476 -4.99 25.00 7.47
C VAL A 476 -6.51 24.80 7.44
N LYS A 477 -7.21 24.87 8.58
CA LYS A 477 -8.68 24.81 8.60
C LYS A 477 -9.32 25.95 7.82
N ALA A 478 -8.82 27.17 7.94
CA ALA A 478 -9.32 28.32 7.19
C ALA A 478 -9.13 28.12 5.68
N PHE A 479 -7.98 27.59 5.27
CA PHE A 479 -7.71 27.25 3.87
C PHE A 479 -8.68 26.19 3.35
N LEU A 480 -8.88 25.10 4.09
CA LEU A 480 -9.85 24.06 3.74
C LEU A 480 -11.25 24.67 3.59
N ALA A 481 -11.70 25.46 4.55
CA ALA A 481 -13.03 26.08 4.53
C ALA A 481 -13.23 26.98 3.30
N SER A 482 -12.22 27.75 2.89
CA SER A 482 -12.33 28.67 1.74
C SER A 482 -12.33 27.97 0.39
N HIS A 483 -11.82 26.71 0.30
CA HIS A 483 -11.68 25.98 -0.96
C HIS A 483 -12.66 24.80 -1.12
N THR A 484 -13.46 24.48 -0.10
CA THR A 484 -14.44 23.39 -0.17
C THR A 484 -15.73 23.79 -0.88
N GLY A 485 -15.99 25.08 -1.10
CA GLY A 485 -17.20 25.58 -1.75
C GLY A 485 -18.49 25.38 -0.94
N LEU A 486 -18.37 25.25 0.40
CA LEU A 486 -19.46 25.00 1.35
C LEU A 486 -19.71 26.22 2.24
#